data_f42de72b73d98729c573c532c2a8dc7f
#
_entry.id   f42de72b73d98729c573c532c2a8dc7f
#
_cell.length_a   1.000
_cell.length_b   1.000
_cell.length_c   1.000
_cell.angle_alpha   90.00
_cell.angle_beta   90.00
_cell.angle_gamma   90.00
#
_symmetry.space_group_name_H-M   'P 1'
#
loop_
_entity.id
_entity.type
_entity.pdbx_description
1 polymer ?
#
loop_
_entity_poly.entity_id
_entity_poly.type
_entity_poly.pdbx_seq_one_letter_code
_entity_poly.pdbx_strand_id
1 'polypeptide(L)'
;MDQEHPAPASSEPAWKPLTAKQRRVLGTLMEKSKTTPDAYPMTFAGLTTGCNQKSNRAPISNYTSEQIESIIDELRALGAVAIIQGSGRVTKVRHYAYNWLGLDKVEAAIMTELLLRGEQTLGELRTRASRMEPIPDLDELKKLIDGLIRKNLVVELSPAGRGQVVSHNLYPEWELEAVTKSVAAGISGAGVSSDQSLDESRLQDLTPKGTQPSLASQLQTLQETVLKLSQRLERLEQVFEKELGNDS
;
A
#
# COMPACT_ATOMS: atom_id res chain seq x y z
N MET A 1 2.42 23.13 -47.40
CA MET A 1 3.45 22.34 -46.66
C MET A 1 3.01 22.28 -45.23
N ASP A 2 2.19 21.26 -44.97
CA ASP A 2 1.66 21.01 -43.61
C ASP A 2 2.77 20.34 -42.80
N GLN A 3 3.24 21.02 -41.76
CA GLN A 3 4.14 20.42 -40.78
C GLN A 3 3.29 19.59 -39.80
N GLU A 4 3.27 18.31 -40.03
CA GLU A 4 2.81 17.35 -39.00
C GLU A 4 3.64 17.54 -37.71
N HIS A 5 2.97 18.03 -36.68
CA HIS A 5 3.53 17.97 -35.34
C HIS A 5 3.50 16.50 -34.91
N PRO A 6 4.65 15.89 -34.56
CA PRO A 6 4.63 14.55 -34.02
C PRO A 6 3.84 14.56 -32.70
N ALA A 7 2.90 13.62 -32.58
CA ALA A 7 2.18 13.36 -31.34
C ALA A 7 3.18 13.13 -30.20
N PRO A 8 2.91 13.63 -28.97
CA PRO A 8 3.81 13.41 -27.85
C PRO A 8 3.95 11.92 -27.64
N ALA A 9 5.18 11.43 -27.77
CA ALA A 9 5.54 10.06 -27.43
C ALA A 9 5.03 9.78 -26.01
N SER A 10 4.32 8.69 -25.83
CA SER A 10 3.94 8.15 -24.52
C SER A 10 5.24 7.85 -23.75
N SER A 11 5.74 8.83 -23.01
CA SER A 11 6.88 8.60 -22.13
C SER A 11 6.42 7.65 -21.04
N GLU A 12 7.01 6.46 -20.99
CA GLU A 12 6.83 5.55 -19.88
C GLU A 12 7.08 6.32 -18.56
N PRO A 13 6.27 6.05 -17.52
CA PRO A 13 6.45 6.74 -16.25
C PRO A 13 7.87 6.48 -15.73
N ALA A 14 8.52 7.51 -15.19
CA ALA A 14 9.88 7.42 -14.65
C ALA A 14 9.98 6.46 -13.46
N TRP A 15 8.85 6.13 -12.83
CA TRP A 15 8.75 5.18 -11.71
C TRP A 15 8.41 3.76 -12.20
N LYS A 16 8.77 2.79 -11.39
CA LYS A 16 8.47 1.37 -11.62
C LYS A 16 7.51 0.83 -10.55
N PRO A 17 6.73 -0.23 -10.85
CA PRO A 17 5.91 -0.90 -9.85
C PRO A 17 6.74 -1.32 -8.64
N LEU A 18 6.13 -1.23 -7.46
CA LEU A 18 6.75 -1.55 -6.17
C LEU A 18 6.07 -2.75 -5.52
N THR A 19 6.86 -3.63 -4.93
CA THR A 19 6.35 -4.69 -4.05
C THR A 19 5.69 -4.11 -2.80
N ALA A 20 4.84 -4.87 -2.13
CA ALA A 20 4.19 -4.44 -0.88
C ALA A 20 5.21 -4.01 0.19
N LYS A 21 6.36 -4.68 0.26
CA LYS A 21 7.45 -4.33 1.19
C LYS A 21 8.10 -3.01 0.83
N GLN A 22 8.39 -2.77 -0.44
CA GLN A 22 8.97 -1.52 -0.94
C GLN A 22 8.01 -0.33 -0.71
N ARG A 23 6.71 -0.51 -0.98
CA ARG A 23 5.68 0.50 -0.70
C ARG A 23 5.62 0.87 0.79
N ARG A 24 5.68 -0.13 1.69
CA ARG A 24 5.70 0.08 3.14
C ARG A 24 6.90 0.91 3.57
N VAL A 25 8.09 0.57 3.11
CA VAL A 25 9.33 1.26 3.49
C VAL A 25 9.34 2.69 2.94
N LEU A 26 9.00 2.89 1.66
CA LEU A 26 8.94 4.20 1.05
C LEU A 26 7.89 5.09 1.72
N GLY A 27 6.67 4.59 1.92
CA GLY A 27 5.59 5.30 2.61
C GLY A 27 5.96 5.68 4.05
N THR A 28 6.67 4.81 4.76
CA THR A 28 7.17 5.13 6.12
C THR A 28 8.19 6.26 6.10
N LEU A 29 9.14 6.26 5.17
CA LEU A 29 10.10 7.34 5.02
C LEU A 29 9.42 8.67 4.68
N MET A 30 8.43 8.65 3.77
CA MET A 30 7.63 9.83 3.40
C MET A 30 6.84 10.37 4.60
N GLU A 31 6.14 9.50 5.35
CA GLU A 31 5.40 9.86 6.55
C GLU A 31 6.33 10.52 7.59
N LYS A 32 7.45 9.87 7.93
CA LYS A 32 8.35 10.33 8.98
C LYS A 32 9.07 11.62 8.62
N SER A 33 9.33 11.88 7.36
CA SER A 33 9.89 13.16 6.92
C SER A 33 8.98 14.36 7.24
N LYS A 34 7.66 14.12 7.33
CA LYS A 34 6.66 15.15 7.67
C LYS A 34 6.27 15.16 9.14
N THR A 35 6.08 13.99 9.73
CA THR A 35 5.52 13.88 11.09
C THR A 35 6.57 13.89 12.19
N THR A 36 7.81 13.53 11.90
CA THR A 36 8.94 13.52 12.84
C THR A 36 10.23 14.02 12.18
N PRO A 37 10.28 15.28 11.71
CA PRO A 37 11.42 15.83 10.95
C PRO A 37 12.73 15.78 11.74
N ASP A 38 12.71 15.93 13.06
CA ASP A 38 13.90 15.86 13.91
C ASP A 38 14.56 14.46 13.91
N ALA A 39 13.77 13.40 13.68
CA ALA A 39 14.25 12.04 13.57
C ALA A 39 14.58 11.64 12.11
N TYR A 40 14.40 12.55 11.16
CA TYR A 40 14.64 12.33 9.74
C TYR A 40 15.95 13.03 9.29
N PRO A 41 16.79 12.42 8.46
CA PRO A 41 16.75 11.09 7.87
C PRO A 41 16.84 9.95 8.89
N MET A 42 16.19 8.81 8.60
CA MET A 42 16.01 7.71 9.56
C MET A 42 17.20 6.76 9.60
N THR A 43 17.52 6.25 10.79
CA THR A 43 18.39 5.07 10.92
C THR A 43 17.65 3.80 10.48
N PHE A 44 18.36 2.73 10.13
CA PHE A 44 17.75 1.44 9.79
C PHE A 44 16.86 0.91 10.94
N ALA A 45 17.33 0.96 12.18
CA ALA A 45 16.55 0.55 13.35
C ALA A 45 15.28 1.39 13.54
N GLY A 46 15.37 2.72 13.36
CA GLY A 46 14.21 3.61 13.42
C GLY A 46 13.21 3.32 12.31
N LEU A 47 13.70 3.02 11.10
CA LEU A 47 12.87 2.65 9.97
C LEU A 47 12.19 1.30 10.17
N THR A 48 12.88 0.30 10.70
CA THR A 48 12.30 -1.01 11.07
C THR A 48 11.14 -0.82 12.06
N THR A 49 11.36 -0.04 13.11
CA THR A 49 10.31 0.32 14.08
C THR A 49 9.15 1.04 13.42
N GLY A 50 9.43 2.02 12.54
CA GLY A 50 8.42 2.78 11.80
C GLY A 50 7.57 1.92 10.86
N CYS A 51 8.17 0.95 10.17
CA CYS A 51 7.45 0.02 9.28
C CYS A 51 6.54 -0.92 10.05
N ASN A 52 6.96 -1.36 11.24
CA ASN A 52 6.25 -2.32 12.09
C ASN A 52 5.26 -1.69 13.07
N GLN A 53 4.97 -0.39 12.95
CA GLN A 53 3.96 0.26 13.79
C GLN A 53 2.60 -0.44 13.66
N LYS A 54 1.88 -0.58 14.79
CA LYS A 54 0.54 -1.18 14.80
C LYS A 54 -0.56 -0.22 14.32
N SER A 55 -0.30 1.08 14.38
CA SER A 55 -1.22 2.13 13.91
C SER A 55 -0.76 2.70 12.57
N ASN A 56 -1.69 3.26 11.81
CA ASN A 56 -1.44 3.89 10.50
C ASN A 56 -0.77 2.97 9.46
N ARG A 57 -1.00 1.67 9.56
CA ARG A 57 -0.47 0.63 8.66
C ARG A 57 -1.56 -0.39 8.34
N ALA A 58 -1.72 -0.73 7.06
CA ALA A 58 -2.54 -1.85 6.61
C ALA A 58 -1.81 -2.56 5.45
N PRO A 59 -1.64 -3.88 5.55
CA PRO A 59 -1.73 -4.71 6.75
C PRO A 59 -0.62 -4.40 7.77
N ILE A 60 -0.76 -4.88 9.00
CA ILE A 60 0.34 -4.82 9.99
C ILE A 60 1.48 -5.71 9.51
N SER A 61 2.72 -5.28 9.71
CA SER A 61 3.94 -6.00 9.32
C SER A 61 4.87 -6.24 10.49
N ASN A 62 5.78 -7.21 10.32
CA ASN A 62 6.83 -7.52 11.29
C ASN A 62 8.15 -7.81 10.55
N TYR A 63 8.73 -6.77 9.95
CA TYR A 63 10.00 -6.88 9.23
C TYR A 63 11.17 -6.95 10.19
N THR A 64 12.19 -7.75 9.82
CA THR A 64 13.51 -7.74 10.49
C THR A 64 14.37 -6.60 9.93
N SER A 65 15.48 -6.29 10.62
CA SER A 65 16.42 -5.28 10.16
C SER A 65 17.07 -5.68 8.82
N GLU A 66 17.41 -6.95 8.65
CA GLU A 66 18.00 -7.49 7.42
C GLU A 66 17.03 -7.36 6.23
N GLN A 67 15.72 -7.58 6.46
CA GLN A 67 14.72 -7.38 5.43
C GLN A 67 14.62 -5.90 5.04
N ILE A 68 14.67 -4.99 6.00
CA ILE A 68 14.66 -3.54 5.72
C ILE A 68 15.91 -3.13 4.94
N GLU A 69 17.09 -3.65 5.27
CA GLU A 69 18.32 -3.37 4.53
C GLU A 69 18.22 -3.81 3.07
N SER A 70 17.77 -5.04 2.83
CA SER A 70 17.53 -5.55 1.46
C SER A 70 16.54 -4.68 0.68
N ILE A 71 15.42 -4.28 1.28
CA ILE A 71 14.41 -3.43 0.64
C ILE A 71 14.98 -2.04 0.33
N ILE A 72 15.82 -1.49 1.20
CA ILE A 72 16.47 -0.20 0.96
C ILE A 72 17.43 -0.29 -0.23
N ASP A 73 18.20 -1.37 -0.36
CA ASP A 73 19.07 -1.55 -1.52
C ASP A 73 18.28 -1.65 -2.83
N GLU A 74 17.15 -2.35 -2.83
CA GLU A 74 16.23 -2.40 -3.97
C GLU A 74 15.67 -1.00 -4.33
N LEU A 75 15.16 -0.25 -3.34
CA LEU A 75 14.64 1.11 -3.55
C LEU A 75 15.72 2.10 -3.98
N ARG A 76 16.96 1.91 -3.54
CA ARG A 76 18.12 2.69 -3.97
C ARG A 76 18.44 2.43 -5.44
N ALA A 77 18.40 1.18 -5.86
CA ALA A 77 18.58 0.81 -7.27
C ALA A 77 17.51 1.44 -8.18
N LEU A 78 16.29 1.67 -7.65
CA LEU A 78 15.21 2.39 -8.34
C LEU A 78 15.37 3.92 -8.28
N GLY A 79 16.30 4.46 -7.52
CA GLY A 79 16.46 5.90 -7.32
C GLY A 79 15.43 6.53 -6.36
N ALA A 80 14.59 5.72 -5.69
CA ALA A 80 13.54 6.20 -4.79
C ALA A 80 14.06 6.63 -3.41
N VAL A 81 15.22 6.11 -2.99
CA VAL A 81 15.87 6.43 -1.71
C VAL A 81 17.37 6.60 -1.85
N ALA A 82 18.00 7.23 -0.86
CA ALA A 82 19.46 7.27 -0.73
C ALA A 82 19.89 6.94 0.70
N ILE A 83 21.04 6.30 0.78
CA ILE A 83 21.76 6.08 2.03
C ILE A 83 22.76 7.24 2.20
N ILE A 84 22.72 7.88 3.35
CA ILE A 84 23.60 9.00 3.70
C ILE A 84 24.34 8.70 4.99
N GLN A 85 25.59 9.14 5.07
CA GLN A 85 26.36 9.12 6.31
C GLN A 85 26.04 10.42 7.06
N GLY A 86 25.49 10.29 8.29
CA GLY A 86 25.29 11.43 9.18
C GLY A 86 26.62 11.92 9.78
N SER A 87 26.55 13.00 10.58
CA SER A 87 27.70 13.58 11.31
C SER A 87 28.33 12.62 12.34
N GLY A 88 27.71 11.48 12.62
CA GLY A 88 28.26 10.35 13.37
C GLY A 88 28.38 9.14 12.43
N ARG A 89 29.06 8.08 12.87
CA ARG A 89 29.26 6.83 12.10
C ARG A 89 27.96 6.06 11.77
N VAL A 90 26.78 6.65 12.02
CA VAL A 90 25.48 5.99 11.84
C VAL A 90 24.93 6.30 10.46
N THR A 91 24.74 5.27 9.70
CA THR A 91 24.10 5.31 8.38
C THR A 91 22.61 5.64 8.51
N LYS A 92 22.12 6.54 7.68
CA LYS A 92 20.72 6.99 7.63
C LYS A 92 20.16 6.88 6.21
N VAL A 93 18.86 6.81 6.11
CA VAL A 93 18.11 6.68 4.86
C VAL A 93 17.19 7.89 4.67
N ARG A 94 17.17 8.44 3.45
CA ARG A 94 16.23 9.47 3.02
C ARG A 94 15.53 9.06 1.73
N HIS A 95 14.28 9.50 1.53
CA HIS A 95 13.57 9.29 0.26
C HIS A 95 13.80 10.45 -0.73
N TYR A 96 13.59 10.14 -2.01
CA TYR A 96 13.50 11.09 -3.10
C TYR A 96 12.12 11.09 -3.77
N ALA A 97 11.08 10.62 -3.07
CA ALA A 97 9.74 10.41 -3.62
C ALA A 97 9.15 11.63 -4.32
N TYR A 98 9.44 12.85 -3.84
CA TYR A 98 8.99 14.08 -4.49
C TYR A 98 9.47 14.17 -5.95
N ASN A 99 10.76 13.97 -6.17
CA ASN A 99 11.34 14.04 -7.51
C ASN A 99 11.04 12.77 -8.30
N TRP A 100 11.11 11.61 -7.65
CA TRP A 100 10.92 10.30 -8.28
C TRP A 100 9.50 10.08 -8.80
N LEU A 101 8.49 10.63 -8.13
CA LEU A 101 7.06 10.56 -8.50
C LEU A 101 6.54 11.90 -9.08
N GLY A 102 7.33 12.97 -9.07
CA GLY A 102 6.88 14.28 -9.52
C GLY A 102 5.74 14.87 -8.68
N LEU A 103 5.86 14.78 -7.34
CA LEU A 103 4.83 15.18 -6.38
C LEU A 103 5.08 16.55 -5.79
N ASP A 104 4.01 17.29 -5.54
CA ASP A 104 4.01 18.42 -4.62
C ASP A 104 3.80 17.93 -3.15
N LYS A 105 3.72 18.89 -2.21
CA LYS A 105 3.61 18.56 -0.77
C LYS A 105 2.31 17.87 -0.41
N VAL A 106 1.19 18.29 -0.99
CA VAL A 106 -0.14 17.74 -0.68
C VAL A 106 -0.34 16.40 -1.38
N GLU A 107 0.06 16.31 -2.65
CA GLU A 107 0.09 15.06 -3.40
C GLU A 107 0.94 13.98 -2.67
N ALA A 108 2.08 14.39 -2.13
CA ALA A 108 2.93 13.47 -1.35
C ALA A 108 2.25 12.97 -0.07
N ALA A 109 1.44 13.79 0.61
CA ALA A 109 0.66 13.33 1.76
C ALA A 109 -0.39 12.29 1.37
N ILE A 110 -1.09 12.51 0.25
CA ILE A 110 -2.07 11.57 -0.33
C ILE A 110 -1.37 10.24 -0.68
N MET A 111 -0.29 10.29 -1.45
CA MET A 111 0.46 9.11 -1.85
C MET A 111 1.04 8.36 -0.65
N THR A 112 1.49 9.07 0.39
CA THR A 112 1.98 8.45 1.62
C THR A 112 0.91 7.60 2.29
N GLU A 113 -0.31 8.11 2.44
CA GLU A 113 -1.43 7.35 3.02
C GLU A 113 -1.79 6.13 2.17
N LEU A 114 -1.87 6.28 0.86
CA LEU A 114 -2.17 5.18 -0.05
C LEU A 114 -1.07 4.09 -0.03
N LEU A 115 0.21 4.46 0.02
CA LEU A 115 1.32 3.51 0.13
C LEU A 115 1.33 2.74 1.46
N LEU A 116 0.86 3.35 2.55
CA LEU A 116 0.85 2.76 3.87
C LEU A 116 -0.39 1.90 4.15
N ARG A 117 -1.52 2.16 3.48
CA ARG A 117 -2.81 1.53 3.79
C ARG A 117 -3.52 0.91 2.59
N GLY A 118 -3.07 1.15 1.38
CA GLY A 118 -3.75 0.67 0.17
C GLY A 118 -5.01 1.47 -0.16
N GLU A 119 -6.02 0.76 -0.62
CA GLU A 119 -7.30 1.32 -1.05
C GLU A 119 -8.07 1.99 0.10
N GLN A 120 -8.66 3.15 -0.20
CA GLN A 120 -9.42 3.95 0.77
C GLN A 120 -10.54 4.71 0.07
N THR A 121 -11.60 5.00 0.81
CA THR A 121 -12.60 5.96 0.36
C THR A 121 -12.03 7.38 0.36
N LEU A 122 -12.54 8.27 -0.49
CA LEU A 122 -12.09 9.67 -0.53
C LEU A 122 -12.25 10.38 0.82
N GLY A 123 -13.30 10.05 1.59
CA GLY A 123 -13.51 10.62 2.93
C GLY A 123 -12.43 10.21 3.94
N GLU A 124 -12.10 8.92 3.97
CA GLU A 124 -11.02 8.40 4.81
C GLU A 124 -9.67 8.98 4.41
N LEU A 125 -9.37 8.97 3.10
CA LEU A 125 -8.13 9.47 2.56
C LEU A 125 -7.92 10.94 2.92
N ARG A 126 -8.97 11.79 2.75
CA ARG A 126 -8.90 13.20 3.15
C ARG A 126 -8.57 13.36 4.62
N THR A 127 -9.31 12.66 5.49
CA THR A 127 -9.15 12.76 6.93
C THR A 127 -7.75 12.34 7.39
N ARG A 128 -7.22 11.28 6.79
CA ARG A 128 -5.91 10.72 7.14
C ARG A 128 -4.75 11.54 6.56
N ALA A 129 -4.81 11.92 5.29
CA ALA A 129 -3.77 12.71 4.64
C ALA A 129 -3.68 14.12 5.22
N SER A 130 -4.80 14.71 5.68
CA SER A 130 -4.83 16.05 6.31
C SER A 130 -4.01 16.14 7.60
N ARG A 131 -3.60 15.02 8.18
CA ARG A 131 -2.67 15.00 9.32
C ARG A 131 -1.23 15.36 8.92
N MET A 132 -0.88 15.19 7.66
CA MET A 132 0.45 15.50 7.11
C MET A 132 0.46 16.84 6.37
N GLU A 133 -0.58 17.10 5.57
CA GLU A 133 -0.76 18.36 4.85
C GLU A 133 -2.26 18.70 4.79
N PRO A 134 -2.67 19.93 5.12
CA PRO A 134 -4.09 20.28 5.16
C PRO A 134 -4.78 20.11 3.80
N ILE A 135 -5.94 19.43 3.80
CA ILE A 135 -6.83 19.31 2.64
C ILE A 135 -8.20 19.83 3.09
N PRO A 136 -8.63 21.03 2.65
CA PRO A 136 -9.78 21.73 3.22
C PRO A 136 -11.09 20.94 3.12
N ASP A 137 -11.39 20.43 1.93
CA ASP A 137 -12.63 19.74 1.63
C ASP A 137 -12.46 18.59 0.64
N LEU A 138 -13.55 17.90 0.32
CA LEU A 138 -13.56 16.78 -0.62
C LEU A 138 -13.38 17.21 -2.07
N ASP A 139 -13.79 18.42 -2.41
CA ASP A 139 -13.69 18.90 -3.80
C ASP A 139 -12.25 19.25 -4.15
N GLU A 140 -11.51 19.80 -3.20
CA GLU A 140 -10.06 19.97 -3.34
C GLU A 140 -9.33 18.63 -3.42
N LEU A 141 -9.69 17.66 -2.56
CA LEU A 141 -9.13 16.32 -2.68
C LEU A 141 -9.39 15.70 -4.06
N LYS A 142 -10.60 15.82 -4.62
CA LYS A 142 -10.92 15.29 -5.95
C LYS A 142 -10.03 15.88 -7.04
N LYS A 143 -9.82 17.20 -7.04
CA LYS A 143 -8.91 17.85 -7.99
C LYS A 143 -7.49 17.32 -7.90
N LEU A 144 -7.00 17.08 -6.67
CA LEU A 144 -5.68 16.49 -6.43
C LEU A 144 -5.62 15.05 -6.94
N ILE A 145 -6.67 14.24 -6.67
CA ILE A 145 -6.78 12.87 -7.18
C ILE A 145 -6.81 12.85 -8.70
N ASP A 146 -7.58 13.70 -9.35
CA ASP A 146 -7.61 13.85 -10.82
C ASP A 146 -6.22 14.20 -11.37
N GLY A 147 -5.47 15.03 -10.66
CA GLY A 147 -4.08 15.35 -10.97
C GLY A 147 -3.17 14.13 -10.89
N LEU A 148 -3.30 13.35 -9.81
CA LEU A 148 -2.53 12.12 -9.59
C LEU A 148 -2.91 11.00 -10.57
N ILE A 149 -4.17 10.92 -11.00
CA ILE A 149 -4.62 9.99 -12.06
C ILE A 149 -3.96 10.35 -13.39
N ARG A 150 -3.94 11.63 -13.77
CA ARG A 150 -3.22 12.10 -14.98
C ARG A 150 -1.72 11.81 -14.94
N LYS A 151 -1.11 11.78 -13.74
CA LYS A 151 0.28 11.38 -13.52
C LYS A 151 0.45 9.85 -13.48
N ASN A 152 -0.62 9.09 -13.65
CA ASN A 152 -0.66 7.62 -13.54
C ASN A 152 -0.22 7.09 -12.16
N LEU A 153 -0.40 7.86 -11.08
CA LEU A 153 0.00 7.53 -9.73
C LEU A 153 -1.14 7.01 -8.85
N VAL A 154 -2.39 7.32 -9.23
CA VAL A 154 -3.61 6.88 -8.54
C VAL A 154 -4.54 6.19 -9.53
N VAL A 155 -5.28 5.20 -9.06
CA VAL A 155 -6.30 4.46 -9.80
C VAL A 155 -7.62 4.50 -9.02
N GLU A 156 -8.72 4.65 -9.76
CA GLU A 156 -10.08 4.51 -9.24
C GLU A 156 -10.46 3.03 -9.24
N LEU A 157 -10.87 2.53 -8.08
CA LEU A 157 -11.26 1.13 -7.90
C LEU A 157 -12.78 0.93 -7.85
N SER A 158 -13.53 2.04 -7.74
CA SER A 158 -14.99 2.03 -7.81
C SER A 158 -15.50 3.26 -8.57
N PRO A 159 -16.75 3.23 -9.09
CA PRO A 159 -17.35 4.37 -9.79
C PRO A 159 -17.35 5.64 -8.94
N ALA A 160 -17.29 6.79 -9.61
CA ALA A 160 -17.39 8.09 -8.97
C ALA A 160 -18.73 8.22 -8.21
N GLY A 161 -18.70 8.79 -7.01
CA GLY A 161 -19.89 8.99 -6.19
C GLY A 161 -19.62 8.87 -4.69
N ARG A 162 -20.70 8.69 -3.92
CA ARG A 162 -20.58 8.49 -2.46
C ARG A 162 -19.87 7.17 -2.17
N GLY A 163 -18.78 7.24 -1.42
CA GLY A 163 -17.99 6.05 -1.08
C GLY A 163 -17.00 5.60 -2.17
N GLN A 164 -16.71 6.46 -3.16
CA GLN A 164 -15.71 6.19 -4.18
C GLN A 164 -14.38 5.77 -3.53
N VAL A 165 -13.84 4.64 -4.00
CA VAL A 165 -12.60 4.04 -3.52
C VAL A 165 -11.48 4.27 -4.54
N VAL A 166 -10.35 4.72 -4.05
CA VAL A 166 -9.12 4.94 -4.83
C VAL A 166 -7.94 4.24 -4.18
N SER A 167 -6.91 3.96 -4.97
CA SER A 167 -5.63 3.47 -4.47
C SER A 167 -4.47 4.04 -5.29
N HIS A 168 -3.21 3.83 -4.81
CA HIS A 168 -2.05 4.14 -5.64
C HIS A 168 -1.96 3.16 -6.82
N ASN A 169 -1.29 3.57 -7.89
CA ASN A 169 -1.09 2.75 -9.10
C ASN A 169 0.32 2.12 -9.16
N LEU A 170 1.04 2.04 -8.04
CA LEU A 170 2.38 1.47 -7.97
C LEU A 170 2.38 -0.04 -7.70
N TYR A 171 1.28 -0.72 -7.91
CA TYR A 171 1.19 -2.17 -7.80
C TYR A 171 1.86 -2.87 -9.00
N PRO A 172 2.44 -4.07 -8.82
CA PRO A 172 2.58 -5.01 -9.92
C PRO A 172 1.21 -5.34 -10.52
N GLU A 173 1.15 -5.63 -11.81
CA GLU A 173 -0.10 -5.84 -12.55
C GLU A 173 -1.01 -6.90 -11.89
N TRP A 174 -0.44 -8.05 -11.52
CA TRP A 174 -1.17 -9.13 -10.85
C TRP A 174 -1.80 -8.71 -9.51
N GLU A 175 -1.13 -7.80 -8.77
CA GLU A 175 -1.63 -7.30 -7.48
C GLU A 175 -2.74 -6.28 -7.69
N LEU A 176 -2.59 -5.38 -8.67
CA LEU A 176 -3.63 -4.42 -9.05
C LEU A 176 -4.93 -5.11 -9.44
N GLU A 177 -4.85 -6.18 -10.24
CA GLU A 177 -6.02 -6.98 -10.60
C GLU A 177 -6.69 -7.60 -9.37
N ALA A 178 -5.90 -8.14 -8.42
CA ALA A 178 -6.42 -8.74 -7.20
C ALA A 178 -7.13 -7.70 -6.33
N VAL A 179 -6.54 -6.51 -6.15
CA VAL A 179 -7.14 -5.39 -5.39
C VAL A 179 -8.43 -4.93 -6.06
N THR A 180 -8.43 -4.75 -7.37
CA THR A 180 -9.63 -4.33 -8.13
C THR A 180 -10.78 -5.33 -7.97
N LYS A 181 -10.50 -6.62 -8.10
CA LYS A 181 -11.49 -7.69 -7.89
C LYS A 181 -12.03 -7.72 -6.46
N SER A 182 -11.16 -7.48 -5.46
CA SER A 182 -11.52 -7.44 -4.05
C SER A 182 -12.48 -6.29 -3.74
N VAL A 183 -12.20 -5.10 -4.25
CA VAL A 183 -13.07 -3.92 -4.07
C VAL A 183 -14.41 -4.11 -4.80
N ALA A 184 -14.40 -4.64 -6.03
CA ALA A 184 -15.62 -4.93 -6.79
C ALA A 184 -16.51 -5.98 -6.10
N ALA A 185 -15.93 -6.94 -5.39
CA ALA A 185 -16.65 -7.93 -4.58
C ALA A 185 -17.18 -7.38 -3.24
N GLY A 186 -16.97 -6.09 -2.94
CA GLY A 186 -17.35 -5.47 -1.67
C GLY A 186 -16.48 -5.91 -0.48
N ILE A 187 -15.39 -6.61 -0.75
CA ILE A 187 -14.38 -7.00 0.24
C ILE A 187 -13.37 -5.85 0.32
N SER A 188 -13.82 -4.67 0.71
CA SER A 188 -12.89 -3.63 1.15
C SER A 188 -12.18 -4.18 2.36
N GLY A 189 -10.85 -4.28 2.28
CA GLY A 189 -10.03 -4.51 3.45
C GLY A 189 -10.22 -3.36 4.43
N ALA A 190 -11.35 -3.35 5.11
CA ALA A 190 -11.61 -2.44 6.22
C ALA A 190 -10.54 -2.73 7.26
N GLY A 191 -9.47 -1.95 7.19
CA GLY A 191 -8.58 -1.82 8.33
C GLY A 191 -9.45 -1.50 9.53
N VAL A 192 -9.53 -2.45 10.46
CA VAL A 192 -10.17 -2.26 11.76
C VAL A 192 -9.60 -0.97 12.33
N SER A 193 -10.40 0.08 12.30
CA SER A 193 -10.08 1.36 12.92
C SER A 193 -10.10 1.15 14.43
N SER A 194 -8.95 0.83 15.01
CA SER A 194 -8.74 0.96 16.45
C SER A 194 -8.35 2.41 16.75
N ASP A 195 -9.33 3.31 16.61
CA ASP A 195 -9.25 4.64 17.20
C ASP A 195 -10.66 5.07 17.59
N GLN A 196 -11.19 4.40 18.61
CA GLN A 196 -12.28 4.90 19.43
C GLN A 196 -11.79 4.88 20.87
N SER A 197 -11.45 6.08 21.36
CA SER A 197 -11.46 6.37 22.77
C SER A 197 -12.81 5.95 23.35
N LEU A 198 -12.78 4.99 24.26
CA LEU A 198 -13.93 4.43 24.92
C LEU A 198 -14.66 5.51 25.74
N ASP A 199 -15.87 5.87 25.28
CA ASP A 199 -16.87 6.45 26.16
C ASP A 199 -17.77 5.30 26.64
N GLU A 200 -17.59 4.90 27.90
CA GLU A 200 -18.24 3.74 28.54
C GLU A 200 -19.73 3.93 28.89
N SER A 201 -20.43 4.90 28.32
CA SER A 201 -21.79 5.22 28.79
C SER A 201 -22.95 4.88 27.85
N ARG A 202 -22.75 4.01 26.80
CA ARG A 202 -23.85 3.60 25.90
C ARG A 202 -23.85 2.12 25.54
N LEU A 203 -23.82 1.26 26.54
CA LEU A 203 -24.09 -0.17 26.38
C LEU A 203 -25.47 -0.53 26.95
N GLN A 204 -26.53 -0.14 26.25
CA GLN A 204 -27.83 -0.84 26.33
C GLN A 204 -28.63 -0.55 25.05
N ASP A 205 -29.11 -1.63 24.44
CA ASP A 205 -29.97 -1.69 23.25
C ASP A 205 -29.33 -1.37 21.89
N LEU A 206 -28.94 -2.47 21.19
CA LEU A 206 -29.30 -2.77 19.81
C LEU A 206 -28.60 -4.06 19.35
N THR A 207 -29.30 -5.18 19.39
CA THR A 207 -28.91 -6.41 18.71
C THR A 207 -29.33 -6.33 17.24
N PRO A 208 -28.41 -6.42 16.25
CA PRO A 208 -28.79 -6.83 14.90
C PRO A 208 -28.53 -8.32 14.72
N LYS A 209 -29.59 -9.06 14.42
CA LYS A 209 -29.53 -10.40 13.85
C LYS A 209 -28.87 -10.33 12.47
N GLY A 210 -27.62 -10.73 12.39
CA GLY A 210 -26.91 -11.04 11.16
C GLY A 210 -25.91 -12.13 11.49
N THR A 211 -26.18 -13.35 11.01
CA THR A 211 -25.39 -14.57 11.27
C THR A 211 -24.00 -14.41 10.64
N GLN A 212 -23.04 -13.93 11.39
CA GLN A 212 -21.62 -14.09 11.01
C GLN A 212 -21.22 -15.56 11.21
N PRO A 213 -20.53 -16.20 10.26
CA PRO A 213 -20.04 -17.54 10.43
C PRO A 213 -19.10 -17.57 11.64
N SER A 214 -19.32 -18.51 12.55
CA SER A 214 -18.53 -18.65 13.78
C SER A 214 -17.05 -18.87 13.45
N LEU A 215 -16.16 -18.46 14.34
CA LEU A 215 -14.71 -18.69 14.20
C LEU A 215 -14.40 -20.18 13.90
N ALA A 216 -15.21 -21.09 14.46
CA ALA A 216 -15.12 -22.53 14.21
C ALA A 216 -15.45 -22.88 12.75
N SER A 217 -16.46 -22.25 12.12
CA SER A 217 -16.79 -22.50 10.71
C SER A 217 -15.74 -21.91 9.76
N GLN A 218 -15.13 -20.78 10.12
CA GLN A 218 -14.01 -20.22 9.35
C GLN A 218 -12.75 -21.09 9.41
N LEU A 219 -12.44 -21.65 10.59
CA LEU A 219 -11.36 -22.62 10.76
C LEU A 219 -11.60 -23.89 9.95
N GLN A 220 -12.83 -24.39 9.94
CA GLN A 220 -13.19 -25.58 9.17
C GLN A 220 -13.05 -25.36 7.66
N THR A 221 -13.50 -24.22 7.15
CA THR A 221 -13.33 -23.83 5.73
C THR A 221 -11.86 -23.69 5.35
N LEU A 222 -11.03 -23.14 6.24
CA LEU A 222 -9.60 -23.01 6.03
C LEU A 222 -8.91 -24.37 5.99
N GLN A 223 -9.27 -25.27 6.89
CA GLN A 223 -8.74 -26.65 6.92
C GLN A 223 -9.11 -27.43 5.65
N GLU A 224 -10.35 -27.30 5.16
CA GLU A 224 -10.78 -27.92 3.91
C GLU A 224 -10.01 -27.36 2.69
N THR A 225 -9.74 -26.06 2.70
CA THR A 225 -8.98 -25.41 1.62
C THR A 225 -7.52 -25.88 1.61
N VAL A 226 -6.89 -25.97 2.79
CA VAL A 226 -5.53 -26.51 2.92
C VAL A 226 -5.46 -27.95 2.45
N LEU A 227 -6.42 -28.80 2.83
CA LEU A 227 -6.47 -30.19 2.41
C LEU A 227 -6.60 -30.34 0.89
N LYS A 228 -7.46 -29.52 0.25
CA LYS A 228 -7.62 -29.50 -1.21
C LYS A 228 -6.35 -29.06 -1.92
N LEU A 229 -5.64 -28.07 -1.38
CA LEU A 229 -4.38 -27.60 -1.94
C LEU A 229 -3.28 -28.66 -1.82
N SER A 230 -3.17 -29.34 -0.69
CA SER A 230 -2.22 -30.45 -0.48
C SER A 230 -2.45 -31.59 -1.47
N GLN A 231 -3.71 -32.00 -1.65
CA GLN A 231 -4.06 -33.04 -2.63
C GLN A 231 -3.77 -32.64 -4.09
N ARG A 232 -3.89 -31.34 -4.39
CA ARG A 232 -3.58 -30.84 -5.73
C ARG A 232 -2.07 -30.78 -5.97
N LEU A 233 -1.30 -30.48 -4.94
CA LEU A 233 0.17 -30.49 -4.97
C LEU A 233 0.68 -31.93 -5.19
N GLU A 234 0.20 -32.89 -4.42
CA GLU A 234 0.53 -34.30 -4.57
C GLU A 234 0.24 -34.85 -5.99
N ARG A 235 -0.89 -34.45 -6.56
CA ARG A 235 -1.21 -34.85 -7.96
C ARG A 235 -0.24 -34.22 -8.97
N LEU A 236 0.16 -32.99 -8.79
CA LEU A 236 1.13 -32.32 -9.65
C LEU A 236 2.51 -32.97 -9.54
N GLU A 237 2.93 -33.30 -8.33
CA GLU A 237 4.19 -34.02 -8.08
C GLU A 237 4.20 -35.40 -8.77
N GLN A 238 3.10 -36.17 -8.65
CA GLN A 238 2.96 -37.47 -9.34
C GLN A 238 2.98 -37.36 -10.86
N VAL A 239 2.38 -36.31 -11.44
CA VAL A 239 2.43 -36.04 -12.89
C VAL A 239 3.85 -35.68 -13.32
N PHE A 240 4.54 -34.87 -12.55
CA PHE A 240 5.92 -34.46 -12.81
C PHE A 240 6.91 -35.64 -12.74
N GLU A 241 6.78 -36.51 -11.73
CA GLU A 241 7.60 -37.72 -11.61
C GLU A 241 7.34 -38.69 -12.78
N LYS A 242 6.11 -38.75 -13.25
CA LYS A 242 5.74 -39.64 -14.38
C LYS A 242 6.27 -39.14 -15.73
N GLU A 243 6.35 -37.81 -15.92
CA GLU A 243 6.95 -37.20 -17.11
C GLU A 243 8.47 -37.31 -17.11
N LEU A 244 9.12 -37.14 -15.96
CA LEU A 244 10.58 -37.30 -15.83
C LEU A 244 11.06 -38.75 -15.87
N GLY A 245 10.19 -39.72 -15.52
CA GLY A 245 10.51 -41.16 -15.58
C GLY A 245 10.32 -41.80 -16.96
N ASN A 246 9.80 -41.10 -17.95
CA ASN A 246 9.51 -41.64 -19.30
C ASN A 246 10.57 -41.25 -20.35
N ASP A 247 11.63 -40.51 -19.94
CA ASP A 247 12.74 -40.07 -20.81
C ASP A 247 14.06 -40.83 -20.50
N SER A 248 13.99 -42.09 -20.06
CA SER A 248 15.17 -42.94 -19.84
C SER A 248 15.08 -44.23 -20.60
#